data_8e03ee70210421a2cc2a137fcd11482a
#
_entry.id   8e03ee70210421a2cc2a137fcd11482a
#
_cell.length_a   1.000
_cell.length_b   1.000
_cell.length_c   1.000
_cell.angle_alpha   90.00
_cell.angle_beta   90.00
_cell.angle_gamma   90.00
#
_symmetry.space_group_name_H-M   'P 1'
#
loop_
_entity.id
_entity.type
_entity.pdbx_description
1 polymer ?
#
loop_
_entity_poly.entity_id
_entity_poly.type
_entity_poly.pdbx_seq_one_letter_code
_entity_poly.pdbx_strand_id
1 'polypeptide(L)'
;MPTAADVEKAAEIISGVVERTPLYYSPRLSEMTGAKIYLKREDLQGVRSYKIRGAYNVIAQLNDEQRRAGVVAASAGNHAQGVAYACRTLGVQGRIYVPSNTPKQKRDRIMYHGGDAIELVVTGNSFDDAAAAAMQNAQDSGATW
;
A
#
# COMPACT_ATOMS: atom_id res chain seq x y z
N MET A 1 -7.03 7.07 -19.00
CA MET A 1 -6.56 5.69 -18.77
C MET A 1 -5.03 5.67 -18.79
N PRO A 2 -4.35 4.88 -17.98
CA PRO A 2 -2.90 4.75 -18.05
C PRO A 2 -2.44 4.24 -19.42
N THR A 3 -1.32 4.75 -19.89
CA THR A 3 -0.64 4.36 -21.13
C THR A 3 0.51 3.41 -20.84
N ALA A 4 1.12 2.82 -21.87
CA ALA A 4 2.34 2.01 -21.71
C ALA A 4 3.48 2.85 -21.09
N ALA A 5 3.64 4.10 -21.53
CA ALA A 5 4.65 5.02 -21.00
C ALA A 5 4.46 5.32 -19.51
N ASP A 6 3.21 5.39 -19.01
CA ASP A 6 2.94 5.57 -17.58
C ASP A 6 3.39 4.34 -16.77
N VAL A 7 3.24 3.15 -17.33
CA VAL A 7 3.70 1.89 -16.70
C VAL A 7 5.22 1.82 -16.67
N GLU A 8 5.89 2.20 -17.75
CA GLU A 8 7.36 2.27 -17.83
C GLU A 8 7.92 3.26 -16.82
N LYS A 9 7.35 4.47 -16.76
CA LYS A 9 7.71 5.48 -15.75
C LYS A 9 7.50 4.97 -14.32
N ALA A 10 6.37 4.30 -14.04
CA ALA A 10 6.13 3.71 -12.74
C ALA A 10 7.17 2.63 -12.40
N ALA A 11 7.57 1.81 -13.38
CA ALA A 11 8.60 0.79 -13.20
C ALA A 11 9.97 1.40 -12.84
N GLU A 12 10.33 2.54 -13.43
CA GLU A 12 11.54 3.29 -13.08
C GLU A 12 11.47 3.84 -11.65
N ILE A 13 10.35 4.45 -11.26
CA ILE A 13 10.15 5.02 -9.92
C ILE A 13 10.29 3.98 -8.81
N ILE A 14 9.75 2.78 -9.02
CA ILE A 14 9.78 1.71 -8.01
C ILE A 14 11.05 0.85 -8.07
N SER A 15 11.94 1.11 -9.03
CA SER A 15 13.19 0.36 -9.21
C SER A 15 14.09 0.44 -7.98
N GLY A 16 14.68 -0.68 -7.59
CA GLY A 16 15.57 -0.76 -6.42
C GLY A 16 14.86 -0.81 -5.06
N VAL A 17 13.54 -0.61 -5.03
CA VAL A 17 12.72 -0.65 -3.79
C VAL A 17 11.74 -1.82 -3.80
N VAL A 18 11.15 -2.07 -4.95
CA VAL A 18 10.17 -3.14 -5.13
C VAL A 18 10.80 -4.31 -5.87
N GLU A 19 10.66 -5.50 -5.31
CA GLU A 19 11.25 -6.71 -5.89
C GLU A 19 10.66 -7.02 -7.28
N ARG A 20 11.54 -7.36 -8.22
CA ARG A 20 11.12 -7.96 -9.50
C ARG A 20 10.82 -9.43 -9.27
N THR A 21 9.62 -9.71 -8.79
CA THR A 21 9.19 -11.06 -8.45
C THR A 21 9.13 -11.98 -9.68
N PRO A 22 9.42 -13.28 -9.54
CA PRO A 22 9.39 -14.21 -10.66
C PRO A 22 7.97 -14.45 -11.19
N LEU A 23 7.88 -14.73 -12.47
CA LEU A 23 6.70 -15.31 -13.11
C LEU A 23 6.92 -16.83 -13.20
N TYR A 24 6.14 -17.58 -12.45
CA TYR A 24 6.37 -19.01 -12.21
C TYR A 24 5.28 -19.85 -12.87
N TYR A 25 5.68 -20.81 -13.72
CA TYR A 25 4.72 -21.76 -14.28
C TYR A 25 4.25 -22.73 -13.19
N SER A 26 2.93 -22.92 -13.09
CA SER A 26 2.31 -23.82 -12.11
C SER A 26 1.78 -25.10 -12.79
N PRO A 27 2.54 -26.20 -12.77
CA PRO A 27 2.09 -27.47 -13.38
C PRO A 27 0.76 -27.92 -12.80
N ARG A 28 0.63 -27.90 -11.47
CA ARG A 28 -0.58 -28.32 -10.77
C ARG A 28 -1.83 -27.56 -11.19
N LEU A 29 -1.77 -26.22 -11.24
CA LEU A 29 -2.91 -25.41 -11.65
C LEU A 29 -3.20 -25.56 -13.13
N SER A 30 -2.16 -25.73 -13.95
CA SER A 30 -2.31 -25.95 -15.38
C SER A 30 -3.01 -27.27 -15.69
N GLU A 31 -2.66 -28.33 -14.99
CA GLU A 31 -3.31 -29.63 -15.09
C GLU A 31 -4.79 -29.56 -14.66
N MET A 32 -5.07 -28.91 -13.53
CA MET A 32 -6.43 -28.75 -13.00
C MET A 32 -7.36 -27.96 -13.92
N THR A 33 -6.83 -27.01 -14.69
CA THR A 33 -7.62 -26.06 -15.50
C THR A 33 -7.57 -26.37 -17.00
N GLY A 34 -6.67 -27.22 -17.45
CA GLY A 34 -6.42 -27.46 -18.88
C GLY A 34 -5.75 -26.26 -19.60
N ALA A 35 -5.25 -25.26 -18.88
CA ALA A 35 -4.62 -24.06 -19.41
C ALA A 35 -3.20 -23.89 -18.89
N LYS A 36 -2.38 -23.11 -19.59
CA LYS A 36 -1.02 -22.74 -19.08
C LYS A 36 -1.14 -21.65 -18.05
N ILE A 37 -1.03 -22.00 -16.76
CA ILE A 37 -1.15 -21.06 -15.63
C ILE A 37 0.23 -20.64 -15.16
N TYR A 38 0.44 -19.32 -15.07
CA TYR A 38 1.63 -18.69 -14.51
C TYR A 38 1.26 -17.85 -13.31
N LEU A 39 2.06 -17.96 -12.25
CA LEU A 39 1.88 -17.21 -11.01
C LEU A 39 2.91 -16.08 -10.94
N LYS A 40 2.46 -14.84 -10.89
CA LYS A 40 3.30 -13.70 -10.54
C LYS A 40 3.41 -13.65 -9.02
N ARG A 41 4.60 -13.96 -8.49
CA ARG A 41 4.83 -14.24 -7.06
C ARG A 41 4.95 -12.95 -6.22
N GLU A 42 3.89 -12.15 -6.19
CA GLU A 42 3.85 -10.91 -5.41
C GLU A 42 3.79 -11.14 -3.88
N ASP A 43 3.55 -12.36 -3.45
CA ASP A 43 3.73 -12.82 -2.07
C ASP A 43 5.20 -12.76 -1.60
N LEU A 44 6.15 -12.67 -2.51
CA LEU A 44 7.58 -12.53 -2.23
C LEU A 44 8.02 -11.09 -2.00
N GLN A 45 7.15 -10.09 -2.22
CA GLN A 45 7.43 -8.71 -1.84
C GLN A 45 7.64 -8.58 -0.31
N GLY A 46 8.41 -7.60 0.12
CA GLY A 46 8.64 -7.33 1.55
C GLY A 46 7.37 -7.16 2.37
N VAL A 47 6.33 -6.56 1.78
CA VAL A 47 4.99 -6.42 2.39
C VAL A 47 4.04 -7.59 2.05
N ARG A 48 4.55 -8.65 1.42
CA ARG A 48 3.81 -9.87 1.03
C ARG A 48 2.63 -9.63 0.09
N SER A 49 2.66 -8.56 -0.71
CA SER A 49 1.63 -8.27 -1.72
C SER A 49 2.10 -7.25 -2.75
N TYR A 50 1.39 -7.18 -3.89
CA TYR A 50 1.66 -6.21 -4.96
C TYR A 50 1.34 -4.75 -4.58
N LYS A 51 0.66 -4.52 -3.46
CA LYS A 51 0.20 -3.18 -3.06
C LYS A 51 1.33 -2.16 -2.86
N ILE A 52 2.52 -2.62 -2.53
CA ILE A 52 3.71 -1.79 -2.44
C ILE A 52 4.00 -1.04 -3.74
N ARG A 53 3.73 -1.64 -4.91
CA ARG A 53 3.99 -1.03 -6.22
C ARG A 53 3.23 0.28 -6.38
N GLY A 54 1.91 0.24 -6.20
CA GLY A 54 1.07 1.43 -6.33
C GLY A 54 1.31 2.45 -5.22
N ALA A 55 1.39 2.00 -3.97
CA ALA A 55 1.61 2.89 -2.83
C ALA A 55 2.94 3.65 -2.96
N TYR A 56 4.03 2.95 -3.24
CA TYR A 56 5.34 3.59 -3.40
C TYR A 56 5.36 4.53 -4.61
N ASN A 57 4.82 4.10 -5.76
CA ASN A 57 4.78 4.92 -6.97
C ASN A 57 4.04 6.26 -6.76
N VAL A 58 2.92 6.25 -6.04
CA VAL A 58 2.16 7.48 -5.75
C VAL A 58 2.92 8.38 -4.77
N ILE A 59 3.39 7.84 -3.65
CA ILE A 59 4.02 8.62 -2.57
C ILE A 59 5.38 9.19 -3.02
N ALA A 60 6.11 8.47 -3.88
CA ALA A 60 7.38 8.95 -4.44
C ALA A 60 7.22 10.19 -5.34
N GLN A 61 6.05 10.39 -5.93
CA GLN A 61 5.76 11.49 -6.84
C GLN A 61 5.10 12.71 -6.15
N LEU A 62 4.91 12.67 -4.83
CA LEU A 62 4.40 13.81 -4.08
C LEU A 62 5.36 15.00 -4.16
N ASN A 63 4.83 16.19 -4.39
CA ASN A 63 5.58 17.43 -4.31
C ASN A 63 5.88 17.79 -2.83
N ASP A 64 6.69 18.83 -2.61
CA ASP A 64 7.14 19.23 -1.26
C ASP A 64 5.97 19.64 -0.34
N GLU A 65 4.93 20.27 -0.88
CA GLU A 65 3.75 20.66 -0.12
C GLU A 65 2.96 19.43 0.33
N GLN A 66 2.71 18.50 -0.60
CA GLN A 66 2.03 17.23 -0.31
C GLN A 66 2.82 16.36 0.66
N ARG A 67 4.15 16.32 0.54
CA ARG A 67 5.01 15.60 1.49
C ARG A 67 4.91 16.17 2.91
N ARG A 68 4.85 17.50 3.04
CA ARG A 68 4.67 18.16 4.34
C ARG A 68 3.29 17.93 4.93
N ALA A 69 2.25 17.93 4.11
CA ALA A 69 0.88 17.64 4.53
C ALA A 69 0.69 16.16 4.92
N GLY A 70 1.49 15.27 4.31
CA GLY A 70 1.47 13.84 4.57
C GLY A 70 0.45 13.06 3.76
N VAL A 71 0.27 11.80 4.12
CA VAL A 71 -0.62 10.86 3.45
C VAL A 71 -1.67 10.32 4.41
N VAL A 72 -2.90 10.16 3.95
CA VAL A 72 -3.98 9.52 4.71
C VAL A 72 -4.49 8.30 3.93
N ALA A 73 -4.78 7.22 4.61
CA ALA A 73 -5.39 6.04 4.01
C ALA A 73 -6.34 5.33 4.99
N ALA A 74 -7.39 4.71 4.46
CA ALA A 74 -8.23 3.78 5.23
C ALA A 74 -8.03 2.36 4.69
N SER A 75 -7.39 1.51 5.47
CA SER A 75 -7.21 0.09 5.12
C SER A 75 -6.63 -0.69 6.30
N ALA A 76 -7.21 -1.86 6.57
CA ALA A 76 -6.66 -2.81 7.55
C ALA A 76 -5.88 -3.98 6.91
N GLY A 77 -5.59 -3.89 5.61
CA GLY A 77 -5.00 -4.98 4.83
C GLY A 77 -3.68 -4.64 4.15
N ASN A 78 -3.46 -5.27 3.00
CA ASN A 78 -2.22 -5.15 2.24
C ASN A 78 -1.95 -3.72 1.74
N HIS A 79 -3.00 -2.93 1.46
CA HIS A 79 -2.82 -1.54 1.06
C HIS A 79 -2.21 -0.71 2.20
N ALA A 80 -2.72 -0.85 3.42
CA ALA A 80 -2.16 -0.19 4.59
C ALA A 80 -0.67 -0.52 4.80
N GLN A 81 -0.28 -1.78 4.65
CA GLN A 81 1.12 -2.20 4.76
C GLN A 81 1.99 -1.59 3.64
N GLY A 82 1.46 -1.50 2.41
CA GLY A 82 2.15 -0.85 1.30
C GLY A 82 2.36 0.65 1.53
N VAL A 83 1.32 1.37 2.00
CA VAL A 83 1.40 2.79 2.36
C VAL A 83 2.38 3.00 3.51
N ALA A 84 2.28 2.20 4.57
CA ALA A 84 3.16 2.28 5.73
C ALA A 84 4.65 2.11 5.34
N TYR A 85 4.94 1.10 4.54
CA TYR A 85 6.29 0.87 4.02
C TYR A 85 6.79 2.04 3.18
N ALA A 86 5.97 2.53 2.24
CA ALA A 86 6.33 3.63 1.36
C ALA A 86 6.57 4.94 2.14
N CYS A 87 5.70 5.27 3.09
CA CYS A 87 5.87 6.43 3.97
C CYS A 87 7.19 6.39 4.72
N ARG A 88 7.52 5.27 5.36
CA ARG A 88 8.78 5.08 6.08
C ARG A 88 9.99 5.22 5.16
N THR A 89 9.96 4.57 3.99
CA THR A 89 11.10 4.57 3.07
C THR A 89 11.37 5.96 2.47
N LEU A 90 10.31 6.74 2.25
CA LEU A 90 10.37 8.06 1.62
C LEU A 90 10.42 9.22 2.63
N GLY A 91 10.38 8.94 3.95
CA GLY A 91 10.37 9.97 4.98
C GLY A 91 9.12 10.85 4.98
N VAL A 92 7.97 10.30 4.58
CA VAL A 92 6.68 10.99 4.56
C VAL A 92 5.83 10.52 5.73
N GLN A 93 5.21 11.44 6.46
CA GLN A 93 4.29 11.07 7.54
C GLN A 93 2.96 10.56 6.97
N GLY A 94 2.45 9.47 7.54
CA GLY A 94 1.19 8.89 7.12
C GLY A 94 0.26 8.59 8.28
N ARG A 95 -1.06 8.76 8.06
CA ARG A 95 -2.11 8.36 8.99
C ARG A 95 -2.94 7.25 8.37
N ILE A 96 -3.01 6.10 9.05
CA ILE A 96 -3.74 4.94 8.57
C ILE A 96 -4.91 4.66 9.49
N TYR A 97 -6.10 4.75 8.94
CA TYR A 97 -7.36 4.57 9.65
C TYR A 97 -7.84 3.14 9.54
N VAL A 98 -8.19 2.55 10.67
CA VAL A 98 -8.71 1.18 10.75
C VAL A 98 -9.89 1.12 11.72
N PRO A 99 -10.90 0.27 11.49
CA PRO A 99 -11.99 0.09 12.45
C PRO A 99 -11.54 -0.62 13.72
N SER A 100 -12.29 -0.42 14.81
CA SER A 100 -11.99 -0.96 16.15
C SER A 100 -11.88 -2.49 16.19
N ASN A 101 -12.62 -3.19 15.31
CA ASN A 101 -12.61 -4.64 15.17
C ASN A 101 -11.42 -5.17 14.36
N THR A 102 -10.48 -4.33 13.95
CA THR A 102 -9.28 -4.78 13.21
C THR A 102 -8.40 -5.64 14.11
N PRO A 103 -8.09 -6.89 13.72
CA PRO A 103 -7.27 -7.79 14.51
C PRO A 103 -5.90 -7.20 14.85
N LYS A 104 -5.43 -7.44 16.08
CA LYS A 104 -4.12 -6.96 16.58
C LYS A 104 -2.99 -7.30 15.60
N GLN A 105 -2.96 -8.53 15.07
CA GLN A 105 -1.94 -8.96 14.11
C GLN A 105 -1.86 -8.05 12.88
N LYS A 106 -2.99 -7.57 12.36
CA LYS A 106 -3.01 -6.65 11.21
C LYS A 106 -2.48 -5.28 11.59
N ARG A 107 -2.86 -4.77 12.76
CA ARG A 107 -2.36 -3.50 13.30
C ARG A 107 -0.86 -3.54 13.52
N ASP A 108 -0.36 -4.60 14.14
CA ASP A 108 1.07 -4.81 14.40
C ASP A 108 1.87 -4.86 13.08
N ARG A 109 1.32 -5.48 12.02
CA ARG A 109 1.97 -5.53 10.70
C ARG A 109 2.07 -4.15 10.05
N ILE A 110 1.05 -3.31 10.17
CA ILE A 110 1.09 -1.93 9.68
C ILE A 110 2.20 -1.15 10.40
N MET A 111 2.23 -1.22 11.73
CA MET A 111 3.25 -0.54 12.54
C MET A 111 4.66 -1.09 12.30
N TYR A 112 4.81 -2.40 12.09
CA TYR A 112 6.10 -3.00 11.73
C TYR A 112 6.69 -2.40 10.45
N HIS A 113 5.87 -2.19 9.42
CA HIS A 113 6.32 -1.61 8.16
C HIS A 113 6.52 -0.09 8.24
N GLY A 114 5.67 0.61 8.96
CA GLY A 114 5.64 2.06 9.03
C GLY A 114 6.55 2.67 10.10
N GLY A 115 6.73 2.00 11.23
CA GLY A 115 7.49 2.56 12.36
C GLY A 115 6.96 3.94 12.76
N ASP A 116 7.88 4.85 13.03
CA ASP A 116 7.59 6.23 13.46
C ASP A 116 7.04 7.12 12.34
N ALA A 117 7.05 6.66 11.09
CA ALA A 117 6.44 7.38 9.97
C ALA A 117 4.91 7.24 9.91
N ILE A 118 4.31 6.37 10.74
CA ILE A 118 2.87 6.09 10.70
C ILE A 118 2.19 6.32 12.04
N GLU A 119 1.13 7.10 12.00
CA GLU A 119 0.10 7.14 13.03
C GLU A 119 -1.03 6.17 12.65
N LEU A 120 -1.28 5.17 13.50
CA LEU A 120 -2.39 4.25 13.33
C LEU A 120 -3.60 4.74 14.12
N VAL A 121 -4.63 5.19 13.41
CA VAL A 121 -5.87 5.71 14.00
C VAL A 121 -6.92 4.61 14.01
N VAL A 122 -7.30 4.17 15.20
CA VAL A 122 -8.36 3.16 15.39
C VAL A 122 -9.66 3.89 15.67
N THR A 123 -10.63 3.82 14.75
CA THR A 123 -11.89 4.58 14.87
C THR A 123 -13.05 3.89 14.16
N GLY A 124 -14.26 4.09 14.69
CA GLY A 124 -15.47 3.48 14.15
C GLY A 124 -15.56 1.97 14.36
N ASN A 125 -16.69 1.40 13.99
CA ASN A 125 -16.98 -0.03 14.14
C ASN A 125 -16.97 -0.78 12.80
N SER A 126 -16.93 -0.05 11.69
CA SER A 126 -16.92 -0.56 10.32
C SER A 126 -15.79 0.05 9.50
N PHE A 127 -15.51 -0.57 8.35
CA PHE A 127 -14.58 0.02 7.37
C PHE A 127 -15.06 1.39 6.88
N ASP A 128 -16.37 1.54 6.66
CA ASP A 128 -16.95 2.78 6.15
C ASP A 128 -16.81 3.91 7.16
N ASP A 129 -16.96 3.64 8.45
CA ASP A 129 -16.72 4.64 9.51
C ASP A 129 -15.26 5.12 9.51
N ALA A 130 -14.32 4.17 9.43
CA ALA A 130 -12.90 4.49 9.39
C ALA A 130 -12.53 5.25 8.11
N ALA A 131 -13.12 4.89 6.97
CA ALA A 131 -12.90 5.56 5.69
C ALA A 131 -13.46 6.98 5.70
N ALA A 132 -14.67 7.20 6.25
CA ALA A 132 -15.26 8.52 6.39
C ALA A 132 -14.39 9.43 7.25
N ALA A 133 -13.92 8.94 8.40
CA ALA A 133 -13.02 9.68 9.28
C ALA A 133 -11.68 10.03 8.60
N ALA A 134 -11.14 9.10 7.83
CA ALA A 134 -9.91 9.32 7.06
C ALA A 134 -10.09 10.39 5.98
N MET A 135 -11.18 10.33 5.22
CA MET A 135 -11.51 11.34 4.20
C MET A 135 -11.68 12.72 4.81
N GLN A 136 -12.41 12.83 5.93
CA GLN A 136 -12.56 14.10 6.65
C GLN A 136 -11.20 14.64 7.09
N ASN A 137 -10.35 13.78 7.65
CA ASN A 137 -9.01 14.18 8.07
C ASN A 137 -8.15 14.65 6.89
N ALA A 138 -8.23 13.98 5.73
CA ALA A 138 -7.50 14.41 4.53
C ALA A 138 -7.95 15.79 4.04
N GLN A 139 -9.27 16.08 4.08
CA GLN A 139 -9.82 17.39 3.72
C GLN A 139 -9.36 18.48 4.67
N ASP A 140 -9.41 18.23 5.98
CA ASP A 140 -9.08 19.22 7.01
C ASP A 140 -7.58 19.54 7.06
N SER A 141 -6.73 18.54 6.78
CA SER A 141 -5.27 18.67 6.88
C SER A 141 -4.56 18.96 5.55
N GLY A 142 -5.27 18.87 4.42
CA GLY A 142 -4.67 18.95 3.09
C GLY A 142 -3.78 17.75 2.72
N ALA A 143 -3.80 16.68 3.52
CA ALA A 143 -3.03 15.47 3.26
C ALA A 143 -3.54 14.72 2.01
N THR A 144 -2.64 14.03 1.33
CA THR A 144 -2.97 13.22 0.16
C THR A 144 -3.75 11.96 0.57
N TRP A 145 -4.92 11.78 -0.06
CA TRP A 145 -5.78 10.60 0.11
C TRP A 145 -5.48 9.53 -0.92
#